data_8a414cb0385f359e6592135a9a1c9953
#
_entry.id   8a414cb0385f359e6592135a9a1c9953
#
_cell.length_a   1.000
_cell.length_b   1.000
_cell.length_c   1.000
_cell.angle_alpha   90.00
_cell.angle_beta   90.00
_cell.angle_gamma   90.00
#
_symmetry.space_group_name_H-M   'P 1'
#
loop_
_entity.id
_entity.type
_entity.pdbx_description
1 polymer ?
#
loop_
_entity_poly.entity_id
_entity_poly.type
_entity_poly.pdbx_seq_one_letter_code
_entity_poly.pdbx_strand_id
1 'polypeptide(L)'
;HPRSSAASDVYKRQGVHTRYNNVDLVIIRENTEGLYSGVENEVTPGVVMSMKVATQKGCERIGRWAFRFANRRERRKITVLHKANIMKMTDGLFLNCAAHVHENDYPNLQFETAIIDAGCMRLVQDPSQFDVLLLENLYGDVVSDLCAGLVGGLGVVPGANFGDEEAIFEAVSYTHL
;
A
#
# COMPACT_ATOMS: atom_id res chain seq x y z
N HIS A 1 7.07 -22.52 16.33
CA HIS A 1 6.85 -21.10 16.06
C HIS A 1 6.48 -20.93 14.59
N PRO A 2 5.28 -20.49 14.24
CA PRO A 2 5.01 -20.08 12.88
C PRO A 2 5.68 -18.71 12.68
N ARG A 3 6.72 -18.66 11.87
CA ARG A 3 7.24 -17.42 11.32
C ARG A 3 6.24 -16.98 10.24
N SER A 4 5.30 -16.13 10.61
CA SER A 4 4.52 -15.41 9.61
C SER A 4 5.42 -14.31 9.06
N SER A 5 6.09 -14.56 7.97
CA SER A 5 6.84 -13.57 7.24
C SER A 5 5.95 -13.02 6.14
N ALA A 6 5.23 -11.94 6.41
CA ALA A 6 4.85 -10.99 5.38
C ALA A 6 6.00 -10.00 5.11
N ALA A 7 7.21 -10.39 5.46
CA ALA A 7 8.44 -9.70 5.08
C ALA A 7 9.15 -10.63 4.13
N SER A 8 9.12 -10.31 2.85
CA SER A 8 9.86 -11.05 1.86
C SER A 8 11.34 -10.81 2.06
N ASP A 9 12.06 -11.82 2.54
CA ASP A 9 13.41 -12.02 2.08
C ASP A 9 13.32 -12.23 0.57
N VAL A 10 13.61 -11.19 -0.19
CA VAL A 10 13.67 -11.25 -1.65
C VAL A 10 14.88 -12.08 -2.01
N TYR A 11 14.70 -13.40 -2.08
CA TYR A 11 15.69 -14.27 -2.67
C TYR A 11 15.80 -13.92 -4.15
N LYS A 12 16.93 -13.33 -4.55
CA LYS A 12 17.30 -13.19 -5.95
C LYS A 12 17.18 -14.57 -6.60
N ARG A 13 16.16 -14.80 -7.40
CA ARG A 13 16.18 -15.91 -8.35
C ARG A 13 17.33 -15.67 -9.32
N GLN A 14 18.25 -16.62 -9.43
CA GLN A 14 19.33 -16.55 -10.39
C GLN A 14 18.76 -16.30 -11.80
N GLY A 15 19.20 -15.24 -12.45
CA GLY A 15 18.80 -14.88 -13.81
C GLY A 15 17.82 -13.71 -13.96
N VAL A 16 17.32 -13.12 -12.88
CA VAL A 16 16.47 -11.92 -12.95
C VAL A 16 17.35 -10.67 -12.84
N HIS A 17 17.38 -9.87 -13.91
CA HIS A 17 18.03 -8.56 -13.87
C HIS A 17 17.14 -7.56 -13.12
N THR A 18 17.60 -7.08 -11.99
CA THR A 18 16.93 -6.05 -11.21
C THR A 18 17.72 -4.75 -11.26
N ARG A 19 17.00 -3.61 -11.29
CA ARG A 19 17.62 -2.29 -11.29
C ARG A 19 18.26 -1.97 -9.94
N TYR A 20 17.72 -2.50 -8.86
CA TYR A 20 18.15 -2.22 -7.49
C TYR A 20 18.52 -3.51 -6.75
N ASN A 21 19.53 -3.38 -5.88
CA ASN A 21 19.90 -4.42 -4.93
C ASN A 21 19.35 -4.05 -3.54
N ASN A 22 18.96 -5.07 -2.76
CA ASN A 22 18.55 -4.90 -1.36
C ASN A 22 17.36 -3.97 -1.15
N VAL A 23 16.34 -4.06 -2.02
CA VAL A 23 15.05 -3.40 -1.78
C VAL A 23 14.29 -4.18 -0.72
N ASP A 24 13.97 -3.52 0.39
CA ASP A 24 13.15 -4.08 1.48
C ASP A 24 11.99 -3.12 1.76
N LEU A 25 10.90 -3.31 1.04
CA LEU A 25 9.68 -2.52 1.12
C LEU A 25 8.50 -3.38 1.53
N VAL A 26 7.65 -2.83 2.36
CA VAL A 26 6.34 -3.41 2.68
C VAL A 26 5.24 -2.48 2.19
N ILE A 27 4.29 -3.02 1.45
CA ILE A 27 3.12 -2.29 0.98
C ILE A 27 1.90 -2.77 1.75
N ILE A 28 1.21 -1.84 2.37
CA ILE A 28 -0.03 -2.07 3.09
C ILE A 28 -1.12 -1.32 2.34
N ARG A 29 -2.02 -2.11 1.73
CA ARG A 29 -3.11 -1.66 0.88
C ARG A 29 -4.43 -1.85 1.59
N GLU A 30 -5.23 -0.80 1.69
CA GLU A 30 -6.65 -0.92 1.98
C GLU A 30 -7.33 -1.54 0.74
N ASN A 31 -8.07 -2.63 0.88
CA ASN A 31 -8.60 -3.39 -0.26
C ASN A 31 -10.13 -3.60 -0.22
N THR A 32 -10.86 -2.93 0.68
CA THR A 32 -12.30 -3.13 0.85
C THR A 32 -13.17 -2.01 0.27
N GLU A 33 -12.58 -0.85 -0.02
CA GLU A 33 -13.29 0.34 -0.51
C GLU A 33 -12.48 1.08 -1.59
N GLY A 34 -12.67 2.36 -1.78
CA GLY A 34 -12.00 3.16 -2.80
C GLY A 34 -12.78 3.17 -4.12
N LEU A 35 -12.09 3.26 -5.23
CA LEU A 35 -12.68 3.16 -6.57
C LEU A 35 -13.12 1.71 -6.89
N TYR A 36 -12.51 0.73 -6.25
CA TYR A 36 -12.89 -0.68 -6.38
C TYR A 36 -14.25 -1.03 -5.76
N SER A 37 -14.90 -0.07 -5.08
CA SER A 37 -16.30 -0.23 -4.67
C SER A 37 -17.26 -0.35 -5.86
N GLY A 38 -16.81 0.00 -7.07
CA GLY A 38 -17.55 -0.18 -8.31
C GLY A 38 -18.81 0.70 -8.41
N VAL A 39 -18.85 1.80 -7.67
CA VAL A 39 -19.99 2.73 -7.73
C VAL A 39 -19.83 3.63 -8.93
N GLU A 40 -20.50 3.26 -10.02
CA GLU A 40 -20.49 4.02 -11.26
C GLU A 40 -21.91 4.33 -11.72
N ASN A 41 -22.09 5.44 -12.41
CA ASN A 41 -23.38 5.85 -12.95
C ASN A 41 -23.22 6.65 -14.24
N GLU A 42 -24.03 6.33 -15.24
CA GLU A 42 -24.21 7.17 -16.42
C GLU A 42 -25.19 8.29 -16.09
N VAL A 43 -24.71 9.51 -15.99
CA VAL A 43 -25.49 10.69 -15.59
C VAL A 43 -26.37 11.18 -16.73
N THR A 44 -25.86 11.11 -17.95
CA THR A 44 -26.51 11.41 -19.21
C THR A 44 -25.80 10.65 -20.32
N PRO A 45 -26.41 10.38 -21.47
CA PRO A 45 -25.79 9.64 -22.57
C PRO A 45 -24.36 10.11 -22.88
N GLY A 46 -23.40 9.20 -22.74
CA GLY A 46 -21.97 9.48 -22.97
C GLY A 46 -21.22 10.16 -21.83
N VAL A 47 -21.85 10.38 -20.65
CA VAL A 47 -21.20 10.94 -19.45
C VAL A 47 -21.33 9.97 -18.29
N VAL A 48 -20.21 9.34 -17.93
CA VAL A 48 -20.13 8.37 -16.83
C VAL A 48 -19.36 8.96 -15.66
N MET A 49 -19.88 8.78 -14.45
CA MET A 49 -19.20 9.11 -13.20
C MET A 49 -18.82 7.85 -12.45
N SER A 50 -17.62 7.84 -11.85
CA SER A 50 -17.19 6.84 -10.90
C SER A 50 -16.95 7.50 -9.54
N MET A 51 -17.42 6.88 -8.45
CA MET A 51 -17.30 7.41 -7.11
C MET A 51 -16.26 6.66 -6.31
N LYS A 52 -15.29 7.39 -5.78
CA LYS A 52 -14.35 6.88 -4.79
C LYS A 52 -15.00 6.93 -3.41
N VAL A 53 -15.07 5.79 -2.74
CA VAL A 53 -15.61 5.67 -1.39
C VAL A 53 -14.47 5.58 -0.38
N ALA A 54 -14.50 6.40 0.67
CA ALA A 54 -13.62 6.31 1.81
C ALA A 54 -14.45 6.43 3.09
N THR A 55 -14.31 5.48 4.00
CA THR A 55 -15.00 5.51 5.29
C THR A 55 -13.99 5.69 6.41
N GLN A 56 -14.38 6.40 7.46
CA GLN A 56 -13.55 6.56 8.65
C GLN A 56 -13.16 5.18 9.22
N LYS A 57 -14.11 4.25 9.28
CA LYS A 57 -13.89 2.90 9.79
C LYS A 57 -12.82 2.15 8.98
N GLY A 58 -12.89 2.19 7.65
CA GLY A 58 -11.90 1.55 6.77
C GLY A 58 -10.52 2.17 6.90
N CYS A 59 -10.46 3.51 6.88
CA CYS A 59 -9.22 4.26 7.00
C CYS A 59 -8.52 4.05 8.36
N GLU A 60 -9.27 4.08 9.47
CA GLU A 60 -8.72 3.81 10.80
C GLU A 60 -8.26 2.36 10.95
N ARG A 61 -9.05 1.39 10.44
CA ARG A 61 -8.70 -0.03 10.49
C ARG A 61 -7.36 -0.30 9.83
N ILE A 62 -7.18 0.14 8.58
CA ILE A 62 -5.93 -0.08 7.86
C ILE A 62 -4.77 0.70 8.46
N GLY A 63 -5.01 1.92 8.95
CA GLY A 63 -4.04 2.70 9.70
C GLY A 63 -3.54 1.95 10.93
N ARG A 64 -4.45 1.52 11.83
CA ARG A 64 -4.08 0.73 13.02
C ARG A 64 -3.33 -0.55 12.67
N TRP A 65 -3.75 -1.23 11.59
CA TRP A 65 -3.08 -2.43 11.12
C TRP A 65 -1.64 -2.13 10.67
N ALA A 66 -1.45 -1.08 9.90
CA ALA A 66 -0.16 -0.66 9.37
C ALA A 66 0.83 -0.29 10.48
N PHE A 67 0.42 0.54 11.43
CA PHE A 67 1.27 0.94 12.54
C PHE A 67 1.58 -0.22 13.49
N ARG A 68 0.58 -1.08 13.77
CA ARG A 68 0.80 -2.31 14.55
C ARG A 68 1.78 -3.25 13.87
N PHE A 69 1.66 -3.44 12.56
CA PHE A 69 2.59 -4.24 11.77
C PHE A 69 4.01 -3.67 11.83
N ALA A 70 4.17 -2.37 11.53
CA ALA A 70 5.46 -1.70 11.54
C ALA A 70 6.14 -1.83 12.92
N ASN A 71 5.40 -1.56 14.00
CA ASN A 71 5.90 -1.67 15.36
C ASN A 71 6.34 -3.10 15.72
N ARG A 72 5.52 -4.12 15.38
CA ARG A 72 5.85 -5.53 15.66
C ARG A 72 7.01 -6.08 14.85
N ARG A 73 7.26 -5.50 13.67
CA ARG A 73 8.31 -5.91 12.75
C ARG A 73 9.55 -5.02 12.84
N GLU A 74 9.59 -4.14 13.83
CA GLU A 74 10.71 -3.21 14.05
C GLU A 74 11.03 -2.36 12.80
N ARG A 75 9.98 -2.05 12.02
CA ARG A 75 10.07 -1.12 10.90
C ARG A 75 10.21 0.30 11.43
N ARG A 76 10.95 1.12 10.71
CA ARG A 76 11.34 2.46 11.18
C ARG A 76 10.37 3.55 10.79
N LYS A 77 9.78 3.44 9.59
CA LYS A 77 9.02 4.52 8.98
C LYS A 77 7.79 4.02 8.22
N ILE A 78 6.68 4.74 8.38
CA ILE A 78 5.51 4.60 7.53
C ILE A 78 5.39 5.86 6.67
N THR A 79 5.29 5.67 5.36
CA THR A 79 4.98 6.72 4.40
C THR A 79 3.59 6.49 3.82
N VAL A 80 2.69 7.44 4.01
CA VAL A 80 1.35 7.42 3.41
C VAL A 80 1.41 8.10 2.05
N LEU A 81 1.05 7.36 0.98
CA LEU A 81 0.93 7.93 -0.36
C LEU A 81 -0.52 8.30 -0.65
N HIS A 82 -0.74 9.52 -1.12
CA HIS A 82 -2.08 10.10 -1.28
C HIS A 82 -2.16 11.12 -2.42
N LYS A 83 -3.37 11.54 -2.77
CA LYS A 83 -3.63 12.66 -3.69
C LYS A 83 -4.57 13.73 -3.06
N ALA A 84 -4.40 14.00 -1.78
CA ALA A 84 -5.27 14.90 -1.02
C ALA A 84 -5.20 16.38 -1.51
N ASN A 85 -4.20 16.75 -2.30
CA ASN A 85 -4.17 18.03 -2.98
C ASN A 85 -5.30 18.19 -4.02
N ILE A 86 -5.81 17.08 -4.56
CA ILE A 86 -6.96 17.00 -5.48
C ILE A 86 -8.18 16.43 -4.77
N MET A 87 -8.06 15.21 -4.24
CA MET A 87 -9.15 14.52 -3.54
C MET A 87 -9.14 14.85 -2.04
N LYS A 88 -9.52 16.10 -1.73
CA LYS A 88 -9.39 16.68 -0.39
C LYS A 88 -10.20 15.97 0.68
N MET A 89 -11.36 15.42 0.31
CA MET A 89 -12.25 14.74 1.27
C MET A 89 -11.86 13.27 1.46
N THR A 90 -11.76 12.49 0.40
CA THR A 90 -11.49 11.05 0.50
C THR A 90 -10.06 10.76 0.94
N ASP A 91 -9.07 11.29 0.23
CA ASP A 91 -7.66 11.12 0.61
C ASP A 91 -7.31 11.92 1.86
N GLY A 92 -7.98 13.07 2.06
CA GLY A 92 -7.86 13.83 3.31
C GLY A 92 -8.34 13.05 4.53
N LEU A 93 -9.46 12.32 4.42
CA LEU A 93 -9.95 11.43 5.47
C LEU A 93 -8.93 10.31 5.77
N PHE A 94 -8.40 9.67 4.72
CA PHE A 94 -7.38 8.63 4.85
C PHE A 94 -6.13 9.13 5.60
N LEU A 95 -5.62 10.30 5.20
CA LEU A 95 -4.48 10.94 5.86
C LEU A 95 -4.77 11.27 7.33
N ASN A 96 -5.91 11.89 7.60
CA ASN A 96 -6.27 12.29 8.96
C ASN A 96 -6.42 11.09 9.88
N CYS A 97 -7.00 9.99 9.40
CA CYS A 97 -7.10 8.75 10.17
C CYS A 97 -5.71 8.15 10.44
N ALA A 98 -4.82 8.12 9.45
CA ALA A 98 -3.46 7.63 9.64
C ALA A 98 -2.66 8.49 10.62
N ALA A 99 -2.73 9.83 10.49
CA ALA A 99 -2.09 10.76 11.40
C ALA A 99 -2.63 10.61 12.84
N HIS A 100 -3.94 10.48 13.01
CA HIS A 100 -4.57 10.28 14.31
C HIS A 100 -4.08 8.99 15.01
N VAL A 101 -3.98 7.89 14.27
CA VAL A 101 -3.43 6.63 14.80
C VAL A 101 -1.96 6.77 15.18
N HIS A 102 -1.17 7.45 14.35
CA HIS A 102 0.23 7.73 14.65
C HIS A 102 0.39 8.52 15.93
N GLU A 103 -0.28 9.66 16.03
CA GLU A 103 -0.14 10.59 17.16
C GLU A 103 -0.58 9.99 18.50
N ASN A 104 -1.65 9.18 18.50
CA ASN A 104 -2.19 8.63 19.74
C ASN A 104 -1.59 7.28 20.15
N ASP A 105 -1.33 6.41 19.20
CA ASP A 105 -1.01 5.01 19.50
C ASP A 105 0.49 4.68 19.22
N TYR A 106 1.14 5.39 18.26
CA TYR A 106 2.50 5.06 17.81
C TYR A 106 3.41 6.28 17.56
N PRO A 107 3.49 7.24 18.50
CA PRO A 107 4.22 8.51 18.28
C PRO A 107 5.73 8.34 18.06
N ASN A 108 6.29 7.20 18.41
CA ASN A 108 7.72 6.90 18.27
C ASN A 108 8.12 6.38 16.88
N LEU A 109 7.16 5.97 16.04
CA LEU A 109 7.43 5.58 14.67
C LEU A 109 7.57 6.83 13.79
N GLN A 110 8.50 6.79 12.85
CA GLN A 110 8.58 7.87 11.87
C GLN A 110 7.36 7.85 10.95
N PHE A 111 6.74 9.00 10.76
CA PHE A 111 5.57 9.18 9.91
C PHE A 111 5.84 10.23 8.85
N GLU A 112 5.62 9.87 7.60
CA GLU A 112 5.81 10.75 6.44
C GLU A 112 4.59 10.64 5.53
N THR A 113 4.27 11.72 4.84
CA THR A 113 3.25 11.73 3.80
C THR A 113 3.85 12.21 2.48
N ALA A 114 3.41 11.65 1.37
CA ALA A 114 3.85 12.08 0.05
C ALA A 114 2.70 12.01 -0.97
N ILE A 115 2.68 12.95 -1.89
CA ILE A 115 1.76 12.90 -3.03
C ILE A 115 2.15 11.72 -3.91
N ILE A 116 1.17 10.92 -4.34
CA ILE A 116 1.37 9.62 -5.00
C ILE A 116 2.30 9.69 -6.23
N ASP A 117 2.14 10.67 -7.08
CA ASP A 117 2.98 10.86 -8.28
C ASP A 117 4.44 11.16 -7.89
N ALA A 118 4.68 12.02 -6.92
CA ALA A 118 6.01 12.27 -6.37
C ALA A 118 6.57 11.01 -5.67
N GLY A 119 5.73 10.26 -4.96
CA GLY A 119 6.09 8.99 -4.35
C GLY A 119 6.55 7.96 -5.37
N CYS A 120 5.82 7.79 -6.47
CA CYS A 120 6.20 6.89 -7.56
C CYS A 120 7.53 7.30 -8.21
N MET A 121 7.75 8.59 -8.45
CA MET A 121 9.02 9.09 -8.96
C MET A 121 10.17 8.76 -8.01
N ARG A 122 10.00 9.02 -6.71
CA ARG A 122 11.00 8.73 -5.68
C ARG A 122 11.30 7.23 -5.57
N LEU A 123 10.29 6.37 -5.69
CA LEU A 123 10.46 4.90 -5.71
C LEU A 123 11.35 4.45 -6.87
N VAL A 124 11.16 5.05 -8.05
CA VAL A 124 11.98 4.75 -9.24
C VAL A 124 13.39 5.33 -9.13
N GLN A 125 13.57 6.44 -8.43
CA GLN A 125 14.90 7.04 -8.24
C GLN A 125 15.71 6.30 -7.18
N ASP A 126 15.12 6.05 -6.02
CA ASP A 126 15.76 5.38 -4.89
C ASP A 126 14.69 4.77 -3.97
N PRO A 127 14.37 3.48 -4.11
CA PRO A 127 13.39 2.81 -3.26
C PRO A 127 13.85 2.66 -1.81
N SER A 128 15.15 2.78 -1.51
CA SER A 128 15.68 2.59 -0.15
C SER A 128 15.26 3.68 0.85
N GLN A 129 14.76 4.82 0.35
CA GLN A 129 14.24 5.89 1.19
C GLN A 129 12.86 5.56 1.79
N PHE A 130 12.21 4.48 1.36
CA PHE A 130 10.95 3.99 1.91
C PHE A 130 11.17 2.72 2.74
N ASP A 131 10.22 2.44 3.65
CA ASP A 131 10.25 1.25 4.49
C ASP A 131 8.87 0.56 4.47
N VAL A 132 7.84 1.21 5.01
CA VAL A 132 6.45 0.76 4.90
C VAL A 132 5.65 1.81 4.16
N LEU A 133 4.97 1.42 3.11
CA LEU A 133 4.04 2.27 2.36
C LEU A 133 2.61 1.92 2.76
N LEU A 134 1.84 2.93 3.14
CA LEU A 134 0.42 2.81 3.44
C LEU A 134 -0.39 3.54 2.38
N LEU A 135 -1.29 2.82 1.72
CA LEU A 135 -2.05 3.32 0.57
C LEU A 135 -3.51 2.87 0.61
N GLU A 136 -4.36 3.69 0.01
CA GLU A 136 -5.72 3.30 -0.33
C GLU A 136 -5.72 2.31 -1.52
N ASN A 137 -6.88 1.77 -1.85
CA ASN A 137 -7.01 0.60 -2.72
C ASN A 137 -6.35 0.74 -4.10
N LEU A 138 -6.75 1.72 -4.90
CA LEU A 138 -6.23 1.88 -6.27
C LEU A 138 -4.74 2.19 -6.27
N TYR A 139 -4.30 3.10 -5.39
CA TYR A 139 -2.87 3.45 -5.34
C TYR A 139 -2.03 2.27 -4.83
N GLY A 140 -2.56 1.50 -3.88
CA GLY A 140 -1.91 0.29 -3.40
C GLY A 140 -1.72 -0.74 -4.50
N ASP A 141 -2.73 -0.91 -5.37
CA ASP A 141 -2.66 -1.80 -6.53
C ASP A 141 -1.54 -1.37 -7.50
N VAL A 142 -1.60 -0.12 -7.96
CA VAL A 142 -0.61 0.42 -8.91
C VAL A 142 0.81 0.41 -8.35
N VAL A 143 0.97 0.81 -7.09
CA VAL A 143 2.30 0.91 -6.46
C VAL A 143 2.87 -0.47 -6.13
N SER A 144 2.04 -1.46 -5.79
CA SER A 144 2.53 -2.83 -5.57
C SER A 144 3.14 -3.42 -6.84
N ASP A 145 2.49 -3.23 -7.99
CA ASP A 145 2.99 -3.69 -9.29
C ASP A 145 4.26 -2.94 -9.71
N LEU A 146 4.29 -1.61 -9.48
CA LEU A 146 5.50 -0.82 -9.69
C LEU A 146 6.67 -1.36 -8.85
N CYS A 147 6.46 -1.60 -7.56
CA CYS A 147 7.51 -2.11 -6.67
C CYS A 147 7.92 -3.54 -7.02
N ALA A 148 6.98 -4.39 -7.43
CA ALA A 148 7.30 -5.72 -7.93
C ALA A 148 8.23 -5.64 -9.17
N GLY A 149 7.97 -4.70 -10.08
CA GLY A 149 8.85 -4.43 -11.22
C GLY A 149 10.27 -4.01 -10.83
N LEU A 150 10.43 -3.27 -9.72
CA LEU A 150 11.76 -2.86 -9.23
C LEU A 150 12.61 -4.03 -8.72
N VAL A 151 11.98 -5.11 -8.26
CA VAL A 151 12.66 -6.29 -7.67
C VAL A 151 12.70 -7.51 -8.59
N GLY A 152 12.17 -7.39 -9.81
CA GLY A 152 12.26 -8.46 -10.81
C GLY A 152 10.95 -9.06 -11.27
N GLY A 153 9.82 -8.52 -10.83
CA GLY A 153 8.48 -8.87 -11.28
C GLY A 153 7.60 -9.52 -10.22
N LEU A 154 6.32 -9.65 -10.54
CA LEU A 154 5.27 -10.12 -9.62
C LEU A 154 5.52 -11.53 -9.04
N GLY A 155 6.09 -12.43 -9.83
CA GLY A 155 6.35 -13.82 -9.39
C GLY A 155 7.39 -13.98 -8.28
N VAL A 156 8.03 -12.92 -7.82
CA VAL A 156 9.02 -12.93 -6.74
C VAL A 156 8.57 -12.18 -5.49
N VAL A 157 7.37 -11.61 -5.52
CA VAL A 157 6.80 -10.83 -4.41
C VAL A 157 5.72 -11.65 -3.71
N PRO A 158 5.82 -11.91 -2.40
CA PRO A 158 4.75 -12.55 -1.65
C PRO A 158 3.60 -11.57 -1.40
N GLY A 159 2.37 -12.04 -1.57
CA GLY A 159 1.15 -11.32 -1.21
C GLY A 159 0.42 -11.98 -0.05
N ALA A 160 -0.27 -11.19 0.77
CA ALA A 160 -1.15 -11.70 1.80
C ALA A 160 -2.34 -10.77 2.01
N ASN A 161 -3.53 -11.36 2.11
CA ASN A 161 -4.77 -10.68 2.46
C ASN A 161 -5.14 -11.05 3.90
N PHE A 162 -5.34 -10.05 4.75
CA PHE A 162 -5.68 -10.24 6.16
C PHE A 162 -7.10 -9.78 6.43
N GLY A 163 -7.93 -10.67 6.96
CA GLY A 163 -9.20 -10.36 7.60
C GLY A 163 -9.04 -10.15 9.10
N ASP A 164 -10.15 -10.11 9.83
CA ASP A 164 -10.12 -9.94 11.29
C ASP A 164 -9.56 -11.19 12.00
N GLU A 165 -9.89 -12.38 11.51
CA GLU A 165 -9.50 -13.69 12.09
C GLU A 165 -8.79 -14.60 11.10
N GLU A 166 -8.73 -14.23 9.81
CA GLU A 166 -8.23 -15.07 8.73
C GLU A 166 -7.11 -14.38 7.96
N ALA A 167 -6.21 -15.16 7.39
CA ALA A 167 -5.19 -14.69 6.47
C ALA A 167 -5.07 -15.62 5.28
N ILE A 168 -5.07 -15.06 4.07
CA ILE A 168 -4.85 -15.79 2.83
C ILE A 168 -3.50 -15.35 2.26
N PHE A 169 -2.62 -16.31 2.05
CA PHE A 169 -1.31 -16.09 1.45
C PHE A 169 -1.33 -16.60 0.02
N GLU A 170 -0.86 -15.77 -0.89
CA GLU A 170 -0.76 -16.12 -2.29
C GLU A 170 0.61 -15.74 -2.85
N ALA A 171 1.15 -16.59 -3.72
CA ALA A 171 2.20 -16.16 -4.62
C ALA A 171 1.51 -15.34 -5.71
N VAL A 172 1.87 -14.06 -5.85
CA VAL A 172 1.32 -13.23 -6.93
C VAL A 172 1.89 -13.76 -8.24
N SER A 173 1.19 -14.74 -8.82
CA SER A 173 1.48 -15.28 -10.15
C SER A 173 0.30 -14.92 -11.05
N TYR A 174 0.42 -13.84 -11.79
CA TYR A 174 -0.48 -13.60 -12.92
C TYR A 174 0.02 -14.41 -14.11
N THR A 175 -0.56 -15.57 -14.33
CA THR A 175 -0.60 -16.19 -15.64
C THR A 175 -1.71 -15.47 -16.43
N HIS A 176 -1.39 -14.45 -17.19
CA HIS A 176 -2.24 -13.88 -18.24
C HIS A 176 -1.44 -13.83 -19.51
N LEU A 177 -1.84 -14.66 -20.36
CA LEU A 177 -2.46 -14.58 -21.70
C LEU A 177 -2.05 -13.39 -22.51
#